data_c402285fd515f360d959d02b78de2281
#
_entry.id   c402285fd515f360d959d02b78de2281
#
_cell.length_a   1.000
_cell.length_b   1.000
_cell.length_c   1.000
_cell.angle_alpha   90.00
_cell.angle_beta   90.00
_cell.angle_gamma   90.00
#
_symmetry.space_group_name_H-M   'P 1'
#
loop_
_entity.id
_entity.type
_entity.pdbx_description
1 polymer ?
#
loop_
_entity_poly.entity_id
_entity_poly.type
_entity_poly.pdbx_seq_one_letter_code
_entity_poly.pdbx_strand_id
1 'polypeptide(L)'
;MSTETATAEIIDRQTMEVDLACVGFGPATGGFLTTLVNAWNENPADPAFESRVAPGMPLQVLCYERADDLAAGVSGVVTKGKGIRATFPELNPAEIPMAVDVKKEQIFYLLDPIGASKRSGLLRMGDAALKMLGPVLGVKDAAYELPWAPGFLHKNGGLVMSIGQFNQWVGSNLMSSGLVQIWPSMPVSEPLFEGTSVTGIRLADQGVDKQGNPSDGFMAGMDVKAALTVVGDGPVGQIGRALDQKFGTAAKHREWALGMKFLIELPEDTELEAGTVWHTFGFPEPEIFGFLYVHPDRLCSVGVFVPSWMGEPSRTAYRYLQHYIQHPLLWKHLQNGTLRSWGAKSLEESGKHGEPILSGNGFARIGEGSGSTNMLTGSGVDEAWVTGTQLRAGQPFTEENLKNSYEKRRRASWVEKGASEAIDARTGFHKGFIPGLIGMALAGLTGGKLALKGHIPTASEQIKKAHAATIASVSPEKAGDVALA
;
A
#
# COMPACT_ATOMS: atom_id res chain seq x y z
N MET A 1 39.61 -33.95 -3.59
CA MET A 1 39.02 -32.75 -4.16
C MET A 1 38.96 -31.73 -3.06
N SER A 2 39.87 -30.77 -3.04
CA SER A 2 39.95 -29.70 -2.06
C SER A 2 38.84 -28.68 -2.38
N THR A 3 37.91 -28.54 -1.43
CA THR A 3 36.96 -27.43 -1.44
C THR A 3 37.73 -26.15 -1.11
N GLU A 4 38.12 -25.41 -2.15
CA GLU A 4 38.51 -24.02 -2.00
C GLU A 4 37.27 -23.26 -1.50
N THR A 5 37.28 -22.87 -0.25
CA THR A 5 36.42 -21.84 0.30
C THR A 5 36.84 -20.53 -0.38
N ALA A 6 36.08 -20.10 -1.38
CA ALA A 6 36.24 -18.76 -1.94
C ALA A 6 36.11 -17.77 -0.80
N THR A 7 37.19 -17.13 -0.40
CA THR A 7 37.18 -15.95 0.47
C THR A 7 36.42 -14.88 -0.30
N ALA A 8 35.25 -14.48 0.20
CA ALA A 8 34.52 -13.37 -0.35
C ALA A 8 35.45 -12.15 -0.33
N GLU A 9 35.76 -11.60 -1.48
CA GLU A 9 36.53 -10.37 -1.61
C GLU A 9 35.82 -9.28 -0.81
N ILE A 10 36.52 -8.66 0.13
CA ILE A 10 35.98 -7.55 0.89
C ILE A 10 35.86 -6.37 -0.08
N ILE A 11 34.65 -6.06 -0.48
CA ILE A 11 34.35 -4.93 -1.35
C ILE A 11 34.61 -3.66 -0.51
N ASP A 12 35.55 -2.84 -0.94
CA ASP A 12 35.79 -1.51 -0.37
C ASP A 12 34.61 -0.57 -0.73
N ARG A 13 33.94 -0.01 0.27
CA ARG A 13 32.74 0.81 0.11
C ARG A 13 32.99 2.22 0.58
N GLN A 14 32.64 3.17 -0.26
CA GLN A 14 32.62 4.57 0.18
C GLN A 14 31.58 4.76 1.29
N THR A 15 31.90 5.63 2.23
CA THR A 15 31.02 5.97 3.35
C THR A 15 30.68 7.45 3.30
N MET A 16 29.38 7.74 3.49
CA MET A 16 28.85 9.10 3.67
C MET A 16 28.19 9.18 5.05
N GLU A 17 28.19 10.34 5.67
CA GLU A 17 27.49 10.59 6.93
C GLU A 17 26.40 11.65 6.72
N VAL A 18 25.20 11.41 7.30
CA VAL A 18 24.05 12.32 7.28
C VAL A 18 23.36 12.32 8.64
N ASP A 19 22.54 13.32 8.92
CA ASP A 19 21.76 13.32 10.16
C ASP A 19 20.57 12.35 10.06
N LEU A 20 19.83 12.39 8.95
CA LEU A 20 18.65 11.58 8.71
C LEU A 20 18.71 10.88 7.34
N ALA A 21 18.53 9.56 7.32
CA ALA A 21 18.40 8.78 6.11
C ALA A 21 16.97 8.20 6.02
N CYS A 22 16.24 8.53 4.96
CA CYS A 22 14.91 7.98 4.68
C CYS A 22 15.00 6.90 3.60
N VAL A 23 14.30 5.79 3.80
CA VAL A 23 14.22 4.67 2.86
C VAL A 23 12.82 4.58 2.27
N GLY A 24 12.71 4.82 0.98
CA GLY A 24 11.46 4.86 0.23
C GLY A 24 10.75 6.21 0.33
N PHE A 25 10.32 6.75 -0.82
CA PHE A 25 9.56 7.99 -0.89
C PHE A 25 8.09 7.70 -1.26
N GLY A 26 7.30 7.40 -0.23
CA GLY A 26 5.85 7.25 -0.33
C GLY A 26 5.12 8.28 0.53
N PRO A 27 3.79 8.21 0.63
CA PRO A 27 2.99 9.14 1.42
C PRO A 27 3.46 9.29 2.88
N ALA A 28 3.96 8.22 3.50
CA ALA A 28 4.46 8.26 4.88
C ALA A 28 5.72 9.12 5.01
N THR A 29 6.70 8.88 4.15
CA THR A 29 7.93 9.68 4.12
C THR A 29 7.64 11.12 3.72
N GLY A 30 6.73 11.33 2.75
CA GLY A 30 6.22 12.65 2.41
C GLY A 30 5.64 13.38 3.62
N GLY A 31 4.79 12.71 4.41
CA GLY A 31 4.20 13.28 5.64
C GLY A 31 5.25 13.61 6.69
N PHE A 32 6.25 12.75 6.90
CA PHE A 32 7.36 13.01 7.82
C PHE A 32 8.18 14.22 7.39
N LEU A 33 8.65 14.22 6.15
CA LEU A 33 9.54 15.28 5.63
C LEU A 33 8.82 16.63 5.55
N THR A 34 7.55 16.64 5.17
CA THR A 34 6.74 17.88 5.18
C THR A 34 6.59 18.43 6.59
N THR A 35 6.35 17.57 7.59
CA THR A 35 6.29 18.00 8.99
C THR A 35 7.63 18.57 9.47
N LEU A 36 8.74 17.94 9.07
CA LEU A 36 10.09 18.42 9.39
C LEU A 36 10.38 19.77 8.77
N VAL A 37 10.09 19.93 7.46
CA VAL A 37 10.29 21.18 6.73
C VAL A 37 9.43 22.30 7.28
N ASN A 38 8.17 22.04 7.60
CA ASN A 38 7.30 23.04 8.21
C ASN A 38 7.84 23.52 9.56
N ALA A 39 8.27 22.60 10.43
CA ALA A 39 8.86 22.95 11.72
C ALA A 39 10.18 23.73 11.56
N TRP A 40 11.01 23.38 10.58
CA TRP A 40 12.22 24.14 10.26
C TRP A 40 11.90 25.55 9.76
N ASN A 41 10.91 25.70 8.87
CA ASN A 41 10.49 27.01 8.36
C ASN A 41 9.93 27.93 9.47
N GLU A 42 9.23 27.36 10.47
CA GLU A 42 8.72 28.12 11.61
C GLU A 42 9.85 28.69 12.51
N ASN A 43 10.93 27.93 12.69
CA ASN A 43 12.06 28.36 13.51
C ASN A 43 13.41 27.77 13.00
N PRO A 44 13.99 28.32 11.92
CA PRO A 44 15.25 27.80 11.36
C PRO A 44 16.45 27.88 12.31
N ALA A 45 16.40 28.78 13.30
CA ALA A 45 17.44 28.96 14.28
C ALA A 45 17.39 28.02 15.49
N ASP A 46 16.40 27.11 15.53
CA ASP A 46 16.30 26.11 16.59
C ASP A 46 17.49 25.15 16.52
N PRO A 47 18.28 25.01 17.60
CA PRO A 47 19.42 24.08 17.63
C PRO A 47 19.07 22.62 17.29
N ALA A 48 17.80 22.24 17.38
CA ALA A 48 17.33 20.91 16.96
C ALA A 48 17.51 20.67 15.45
N PHE A 49 17.61 21.72 14.65
CA PHE A 49 17.82 21.65 13.19
C PHE A 49 19.27 21.87 12.76
N GLU A 50 20.19 22.03 13.69
CA GLU A 50 21.62 22.08 13.38
C GLU A 50 22.16 20.67 13.10
N SER A 51 22.93 20.54 12.01
CA SER A 51 23.57 19.30 11.63
C SER A 51 24.64 18.87 12.61
N ARG A 52 24.68 17.60 12.99
CA ARG A 52 25.78 17.05 13.80
C ARG A 52 26.94 16.57 12.95
N VAL A 53 26.67 16.21 11.71
CA VAL A 53 27.70 15.76 10.75
C VAL A 53 28.36 16.92 10.04
N ALA A 54 27.70 18.08 9.97
CA ALA A 54 28.20 19.31 9.37
C ALA A 54 27.87 20.53 10.27
N PRO A 55 28.57 20.73 11.41
CA PRO A 55 28.27 21.81 12.36
C PRO A 55 28.21 23.19 11.68
N GLY A 56 27.20 23.97 12.07
CA GLY A 56 26.91 25.28 11.45
C GLY A 56 26.06 25.21 10.18
N MET A 57 25.69 24.01 9.74
CA MET A 57 24.79 23.80 8.61
C MET A 57 23.44 23.26 9.11
N PRO A 58 22.32 23.40 8.33
CA PRO A 58 21.08 22.74 8.59
C PRO A 58 21.23 21.20 8.55
N LEU A 59 20.27 20.47 9.15
CA LEU A 59 20.22 19.01 9.11
C LEU A 59 20.45 18.48 7.70
N GLN A 60 21.32 17.48 7.57
CA GLN A 60 21.56 16.76 6.33
C GLN A 60 20.53 15.63 6.21
N VAL A 61 19.51 15.84 5.37
CA VAL A 61 18.38 14.94 5.22
C VAL A 61 18.35 14.35 3.80
N LEU A 62 18.65 13.05 3.70
CA LEU A 62 18.61 12.33 2.42
C LEU A 62 17.50 11.28 2.41
N CYS A 63 16.79 11.22 1.30
CA CYS A 63 15.79 10.20 1.05
C CYS A 63 16.15 9.41 -0.22
N TYR A 64 16.22 8.09 -0.10
CA TYR A 64 16.56 7.18 -1.18
C TYR A 64 15.32 6.46 -1.66
N GLU A 65 15.00 6.60 -2.95
CA GLU A 65 13.88 5.93 -3.60
C GLU A 65 14.41 4.97 -4.68
N ARG A 66 13.87 3.76 -4.69
CA ARG A 66 14.28 2.73 -5.66
C ARG A 66 13.75 2.97 -7.08
N ALA A 67 12.61 3.65 -7.20
CA ALA A 67 12.02 3.95 -8.49
C ALA A 67 12.81 5.06 -9.20
N ASP A 68 12.81 5.00 -10.52
CA ASP A 68 13.53 5.97 -11.36
C ASP A 68 12.88 7.35 -11.33
N ASP A 69 11.58 7.42 -10.97
CA ASP A 69 10.80 8.65 -10.88
C ASP A 69 9.87 8.58 -9.66
N LEU A 70 9.72 9.71 -8.96
CA LEU A 70 8.79 9.83 -7.83
C LEU A 70 7.33 9.63 -8.26
N ALA A 71 7.01 9.88 -9.53
CA ALA A 71 5.70 9.62 -10.11
C ALA A 71 5.44 8.13 -10.43
N ALA A 72 6.40 7.22 -10.20
CA ALA A 72 6.27 5.79 -10.51
C ALA A 72 5.22 5.05 -9.64
N GLY A 73 4.59 5.72 -8.71
CA GLY A 73 3.51 5.15 -7.89
C GLY A 73 2.31 4.71 -8.71
N VAL A 74 1.67 3.61 -8.29
CA VAL A 74 0.47 3.09 -8.97
C VAL A 74 -0.65 4.11 -8.90
N SER A 75 -1.18 4.51 -10.05
CA SER A 75 -2.24 5.53 -10.16
C SER A 75 -3.57 5.08 -9.55
N GLY A 76 -4.41 6.03 -9.22
CA GLY A 76 -5.81 5.81 -8.82
C GLY A 76 -5.98 5.32 -7.39
N VAL A 77 -6.12 6.26 -6.49
CA VAL A 77 -6.57 6.03 -5.13
C VAL A 77 -7.70 7.00 -4.80
N VAL A 78 -8.52 6.61 -3.84
CA VAL A 78 -9.46 7.51 -3.18
C VAL A 78 -9.16 7.53 -1.69
N THR A 79 -9.07 8.71 -1.12
CA THR A 79 -8.78 8.91 0.31
C THR A 79 -9.66 9.99 0.90
N LYS A 80 -9.94 9.90 2.21
CA LYS A 80 -10.61 11.01 2.93
C LYS A 80 -9.72 12.25 3.00
N GLY A 81 -8.40 12.08 2.90
CA GLY A 81 -7.44 13.17 2.92
C GLY A 81 -7.39 13.94 4.23
N LYS A 82 -7.87 13.37 5.34
CA LYS A 82 -7.94 14.05 6.64
C LYS A 82 -6.58 14.48 7.16
N GLY A 83 -5.59 13.60 7.09
CA GLY A 83 -4.22 13.88 7.51
C GLY A 83 -3.49 14.78 6.51
N ILE A 84 -3.69 14.55 5.22
CA ILE A 84 -3.11 15.37 4.15
C ILE A 84 -3.62 16.81 4.27
N ARG A 85 -4.94 17.02 4.39
CA ARG A 85 -5.53 18.35 4.55
C ARG A 85 -5.18 19.03 5.89
N ALA A 86 -4.94 18.25 6.94
CA ALA A 86 -4.42 18.81 8.20
C ALA A 86 -2.99 19.35 8.06
N THR A 87 -2.19 18.76 7.16
CA THR A 87 -0.83 19.21 6.86
C THR A 87 -0.84 20.37 5.84
N PHE A 88 -1.78 20.35 4.90
CA PHE A 88 -1.98 21.37 3.87
C PHE A 88 -3.41 21.92 3.95
N PRO A 89 -3.71 22.86 4.87
CA PRO A 89 -5.08 23.37 5.07
C PRO A 89 -5.66 24.02 3.82
N GLU A 90 -4.84 24.70 3.03
CA GLU A 90 -5.22 25.41 1.80
C GLU A 90 -5.08 24.56 0.52
N LEU A 91 -4.97 23.22 0.67
CA LEU A 91 -4.76 22.34 -0.47
C LEU A 91 -5.86 22.47 -1.52
N ASN A 92 -5.48 22.95 -2.70
CA ASN A 92 -6.29 22.92 -3.90
C ASN A 92 -5.93 21.65 -4.71
N PRO A 93 -6.86 20.69 -4.88
CA PRO A 93 -6.57 19.47 -5.65
C PRO A 93 -6.07 19.72 -7.07
N ALA A 94 -6.45 20.82 -7.69
CA ALA A 94 -6.03 21.17 -9.05
C ALA A 94 -4.52 21.44 -9.19
N GLU A 95 -3.81 21.67 -8.09
CA GLU A 95 -2.34 21.81 -8.07
C GLU A 95 -1.63 20.45 -8.21
N ILE A 96 -2.33 19.37 -7.94
CA ILE A 96 -1.80 18.00 -8.06
C ILE A 96 -2.33 17.40 -9.36
N PRO A 97 -1.46 17.04 -10.32
CA PRO A 97 -1.92 16.40 -11.55
C PRO A 97 -2.77 15.16 -11.26
N MET A 98 -3.85 14.98 -12.00
CA MET A 98 -4.80 13.88 -11.83
C MET A 98 -5.55 13.88 -10.48
N ALA A 99 -5.53 14.94 -9.70
CA ALA A 99 -6.30 15.00 -8.47
C ALA A 99 -7.58 15.82 -8.62
N VAL A 100 -8.63 15.39 -7.92
CA VAL A 100 -9.92 16.07 -7.87
C VAL A 100 -10.66 15.68 -6.59
N ASP A 101 -11.52 16.55 -6.09
CA ASP A 101 -12.42 16.23 -4.97
C ASP A 101 -13.43 15.13 -5.36
N VAL A 102 -13.75 14.26 -4.40
CA VAL A 102 -14.83 13.28 -4.57
C VAL A 102 -16.16 14.02 -4.67
N LYS A 103 -16.83 13.90 -5.82
CA LYS A 103 -18.14 14.51 -6.10
C LYS A 103 -19.29 13.52 -5.95
N LYS A 104 -19.09 12.29 -6.41
CA LYS A 104 -20.12 11.26 -6.42
C LYS A 104 -19.53 9.91 -6.01
N GLU A 105 -20.09 9.30 -5.00
CA GLU A 105 -19.66 7.99 -4.52
C GLU A 105 -20.83 6.99 -4.60
N GLN A 106 -20.59 5.84 -5.20
CA GLN A 106 -21.58 4.79 -5.40
C GLN A 106 -20.97 3.42 -5.07
N ILE A 107 -21.79 2.54 -4.52
CA ILE A 107 -21.40 1.16 -4.20
C ILE A 107 -22.31 0.22 -4.98
N PHE A 108 -21.72 -0.69 -5.74
CA PHE A 108 -22.44 -1.64 -6.56
C PHE A 108 -22.17 -3.08 -6.13
N TYR A 109 -23.23 -3.85 -5.97
CA TYR A 109 -23.17 -5.31 -6.00
C TYR A 109 -23.30 -5.77 -7.44
N LEU A 110 -22.28 -6.45 -7.95
CA LEU A 110 -22.23 -6.95 -9.31
C LEU A 110 -22.75 -8.40 -9.37
N LEU A 111 -23.78 -8.62 -10.16
CA LEU A 111 -24.28 -9.94 -10.47
C LEU A 111 -23.35 -10.62 -11.48
N ASP A 112 -23.30 -11.95 -11.44
CA ASP A 112 -22.57 -12.70 -12.46
C ASP A 112 -23.39 -12.78 -13.76
N PRO A 113 -22.94 -12.12 -14.84
CA PRO A 113 -23.68 -12.10 -16.11
C PRO A 113 -23.56 -13.40 -16.90
N ILE A 114 -22.50 -14.20 -16.68
CA ILE A 114 -22.15 -15.36 -17.50
C ILE A 114 -22.06 -16.68 -16.70
N GLY A 115 -22.25 -16.66 -15.39
CA GLY A 115 -22.17 -17.83 -14.54
C GLY A 115 -20.76 -18.36 -14.27
N ALA A 116 -19.72 -17.51 -14.41
CA ALA A 116 -18.31 -17.91 -14.26
C ALA A 116 -17.78 -17.83 -12.82
N SER A 117 -18.45 -17.10 -11.94
CA SER A 117 -18.05 -16.93 -10.54
C SER A 117 -18.35 -18.16 -9.69
N LYS A 118 -17.47 -18.45 -8.72
CA LYS A 118 -17.70 -19.47 -7.71
C LYS A 118 -18.64 -18.95 -6.62
N ARG A 119 -19.93 -19.14 -6.79
CA ARG A 119 -20.96 -18.66 -5.85
C ARG A 119 -21.57 -19.81 -5.07
N SER A 120 -21.77 -19.63 -3.76
CA SER A 120 -22.52 -20.56 -2.92
C SER A 120 -23.98 -20.67 -3.38
N GLY A 121 -24.65 -21.76 -3.04
CA GLY A 121 -26.06 -21.92 -3.37
C GLY A 121 -26.97 -20.80 -2.85
N LEU A 122 -26.69 -20.33 -1.63
CA LEU A 122 -27.44 -19.22 -1.02
C LEU A 122 -27.22 -17.91 -1.79
N LEU A 123 -25.99 -17.64 -2.24
CA LEU A 123 -25.69 -16.44 -3.01
C LEU A 123 -26.33 -16.50 -4.40
N ARG A 124 -26.34 -17.68 -5.05
CA ARG A 124 -27.05 -17.88 -6.33
C ARG A 124 -28.57 -17.65 -6.21
N MET A 125 -29.17 -18.08 -5.10
CA MET A 125 -30.57 -17.80 -4.82
C MET A 125 -30.84 -16.30 -4.64
N GLY A 126 -29.98 -15.61 -3.90
CA GLY A 126 -30.03 -14.15 -3.74
C GLY A 126 -29.92 -13.42 -5.08
N ASP A 127 -28.99 -13.83 -5.93
CA ASP A 127 -28.80 -13.26 -7.27
C ASP A 127 -30.01 -13.48 -8.17
N ALA A 128 -30.62 -14.68 -8.12
CA ALA A 128 -31.82 -14.99 -8.86
C ALA A 128 -33.00 -14.11 -8.40
N ALA A 129 -33.14 -13.91 -7.10
CA ALA A 129 -34.15 -13.01 -6.54
C ALA A 129 -33.91 -11.56 -6.98
N LEU A 130 -32.65 -11.06 -6.93
CA LEU A 130 -32.29 -9.72 -7.40
C LEU A 130 -32.57 -9.56 -8.90
N LYS A 131 -32.27 -10.56 -9.73
CA LYS A 131 -32.59 -10.55 -11.17
C LYS A 131 -34.10 -10.51 -11.42
N MET A 132 -34.87 -11.29 -10.67
CA MET A 132 -36.32 -11.33 -10.80
C MET A 132 -37.01 -10.04 -10.36
N LEU A 133 -36.53 -9.43 -9.27
CA LEU A 133 -37.05 -8.18 -8.73
C LEU A 133 -36.38 -6.95 -9.36
N GLY A 134 -35.45 -7.17 -10.30
CA GLY A 134 -34.63 -6.14 -10.90
C GLY A 134 -35.38 -4.90 -11.40
N PRO A 135 -36.51 -5.04 -12.13
CA PRO A 135 -37.28 -3.89 -12.60
C PRO A 135 -37.79 -2.99 -11.46
N VAL A 136 -38.09 -3.57 -10.29
CA VAL A 136 -38.57 -2.86 -9.11
C VAL A 136 -37.43 -2.28 -8.27
N LEU A 137 -36.34 -3.04 -8.17
CA LEU A 137 -35.17 -2.67 -7.33
C LEU A 137 -34.14 -1.80 -8.07
N GLY A 138 -34.36 -1.50 -9.35
CA GLY A 138 -33.43 -0.66 -10.12
C GLY A 138 -32.14 -1.39 -10.54
N VAL A 139 -32.15 -2.73 -10.63
CA VAL A 139 -31.01 -3.49 -11.18
C VAL A 139 -30.85 -3.16 -12.66
N LYS A 140 -29.71 -2.62 -13.03
CA LYS A 140 -29.33 -2.28 -14.41
C LYS A 140 -27.94 -2.82 -14.72
N ASP A 141 -27.71 -3.20 -15.97
CA ASP A 141 -26.40 -3.67 -16.43
C ASP A 141 -25.81 -4.78 -15.55
N ALA A 142 -26.65 -5.70 -15.07
CA ALA A 142 -26.28 -6.76 -14.11
C ALA A 142 -25.69 -6.25 -12.79
N ALA A 143 -26.04 -5.03 -12.37
CA ALA A 143 -25.56 -4.41 -11.14
C ALA A 143 -26.72 -3.87 -10.30
N TYR A 144 -26.60 -3.99 -9.00
CA TYR A 144 -27.49 -3.38 -8.02
C TYR A 144 -26.72 -2.29 -7.28
N GLU A 145 -27.16 -1.04 -7.43
CA GLU A 145 -26.62 0.06 -6.64
C GLU A 145 -27.18 0.02 -5.22
N LEU A 146 -26.31 0.03 -4.21
CA LEU A 146 -26.77 0.11 -2.84
C LEU A 146 -27.38 1.49 -2.59
N PRO A 147 -28.54 1.55 -1.90
CA PRO A 147 -29.25 2.82 -1.71
C PRO A 147 -28.53 3.79 -0.78
N TRP A 148 -27.50 3.34 -0.09
CA TRP A 148 -26.65 4.14 0.76
C TRP A 148 -25.27 3.50 0.94
N ALA A 149 -24.24 4.32 1.16
CA ALA A 149 -22.92 3.85 1.52
C ALA A 149 -22.77 3.86 3.05
N PRO A 150 -22.29 2.77 3.69
CA PRO A 150 -21.98 2.78 5.11
C PRO A 150 -20.98 3.88 5.46
N GLY A 151 -21.19 4.59 6.58
CA GLY A 151 -20.37 5.74 6.96
C GLY A 151 -18.87 5.47 7.06
N PHE A 152 -18.47 4.23 7.38
CA PHE A 152 -17.07 3.84 7.41
C PHE A 152 -16.43 3.70 6.02
N LEU A 153 -17.22 3.48 4.96
CA LEU A 153 -16.74 3.42 3.57
C LEU A 153 -16.75 4.78 2.88
N HIS A 154 -17.53 5.75 3.38
CA HIS A 154 -17.67 7.06 2.74
C HIS A 154 -16.35 7.78 2.54
N LYS A 155 -16.16 8.29 1.31
CA LYS A 155 -15.03 9.13 0.88
C LYS A 155 -15.45 10.54 0.48
N ASN A 156 -16.72 10.90 0.68
CA ASN A 156 -17.22 12.24 0.35
C ASN A 156 -16.37 13.34 1.03
N GLY A 157 -16.06 14.39 0.27
CA GLY A 157 -15.13 15.45 0.69
C GLY A 157 -13.65 15.02 0.68
N GLY A 158 -13.36 13.81 0.24
CA GLY A 158 -12.02 13.30 0.04
C GLY A 158 -11.48 13.59 -1.35
N LEU A 159 -10.37 12.93 -1.70
CA LEU A 159 -9.63 13.12 -2.93
C LEU A 159 -9.60 11.84 -3.76
N VAL A 160 -9.86 11.96 -5.05
CA VAL A 160 -9.42 11.01 -6.08
C VAL A 160 -8.09 11.53 -6.60
N MET A 161 -7.05 10.71 -6.63
CA MET A 161 -5.73 11.14 -7.10
C MET A 161 -4.87 9.97 -7.60
N SER A 162 -3.80 10.30 -8.33
CA SER A 162 -2.68 9.39 -8.58
C SER A 162 -1.66 9.49 -7.45
N ILE A 163 -1.31 8.36 -6.81
CA ILE A 163 -0.26 8.37 -5.78
C ILE A 163 1.07 8.87 -6.34
N GLY A 164 1.42 8.46 -7.57
CA GLY A 164 2.67 8.90 -8.19
C GLY A 164 2.71 10.42 -8.37
N GLN A 165 1.64 11.00 -8.92
CA GLN A 165 1.56 12.46 -9.11
C GLN A 165 1.55 13.21 -7.76
N PHE A 166 0.87 12.68 -6.77
CA PHE A 166 0.90 13.24 -5.42
C PHE A 166 2.31 13.20 -4.82
N ASN A 167 3.01 12.07 -4.93
CA ASN A 167 4.39 11.94 -4.44
C ASN A 167 5.31 12.94 -5.17
N GLN A 168 5.18 13.07 -6.48
CA GLN A 168 5.98 14.02 -7.25
C GLN A 168 5.73 15.48 -6.83
N TRP A 169 4.47 15.84 -6.61
CA TRP A 169 4.11 17.17 -6.13
C TRP A 169 4.69 17.45 -4.74
N VAL A 170 4.55 16.50 -3.80
CA VAL A 170 5.15 16.61 -2.46
C VAL A 170 6.67 16.67 -2.54
N GLY A 171 7.29 15.80 -3.35
CA GLY A 171 8.74 15.75 -3.51
C GLY A 171 9.31 17.06 -4.06
N SER A 172 8.65 17.66 -5.06
CA SER A 172 9.05 18.95 -5.62
C SER A 172 8.98 20.06 -4.58
N ASN A 173 7.92 20.11 -3.77
CA ASN A 173 7.80 21.09 -2.68
C ASN A 173 8.90 20.90 -1.62
N LEU A 174 9.20 19.65 -1.26
CA LEU A 174 10.26 19.34 -0.28
C LEU A 174 11.65 19.73 -0.79
N MET A 175 11.99 19.38 -2.02
CA MET A 175 13.29 19.74 -2.61
C MET A 175 13.45 21.26 -2.75
N SER A 176 12.37 21.98 -3.01
CA SER A 176 12.38 23.45 -3.08
C SER A 176 12.68 24.12 -1.74
N SER A 177 12.52 23.41 -0.61
CA SER A 177 12.88 23.93 0.73
C SER A 177 14.38 24.07 0.95
N GLY A 178 15.21 23.34 0.18
CA GLY A 178 16.66 23.28 0.38
C GLY A 178 17.12 22.40 1.55
N LEU A 179 16.21 21.93 2.42
CA LEU A 179 16.55 21.07 3.57
C LEU A 179 16.62 19.59 3.20
N VAL A 180 15.80 19.14 2.24
CA VAL A 180 15.63 17.73 1.89
C VAL A 180 16.17 17.47 0.50
N GLN A 181 16.93 16.38 0.34
CA GLN A 181 17.34 15.85 -0.95
C GLN A 181 16.68 14.48 -1.15
N ILE A 182 16.01 14.29 -2.29
CA ILE A 182 15.39 13.01 -2.65
C ILE A 182 16.14 12.46 -3.87
N TRP A 183 16.64 11.23 -3.74
CA TRP A 183 17.45 10.57 -4.75
C TRP A 183 16.70 9.35 -5.32
N PRO A 184 16.04 9.49 -6.48
CA PRO A 184 15.46 8.37 -7.20
C PRO A 184 16.54 7.48 -7.82
N SER A 185 16.18 6.28 -8.26
CA SER A 185 17.08 5.24 -8.79
C SER A 185 18.17 4.78 -7.82
N MET A 186 17.97 4.98 -6.51
CA MET A 186 18.94 4.63 -5.48
C MET A 186 18.34 3.61 -4.49
N PRO A 187 18.23 2.32 -4.89
CA PRO A 187 17.70 1.29 -4.02
C PRO A 187 18.61 1.04 -2.82
N VAL A 188 17.99 0.88 -1.65
CA VAL A 188 18.67 0.49 -0.40
C VAL A 188 18.64 -1.02 -0.27
N SER A 189 19.79 -1.64 -0.01
CA SER A 189 19.94 -3.11 0.09
C SER A 189 19.78 -3.63 1.51
N GLU A 190 20.39 -2.96 2.50
CA GLU A 190 20.38 -3.45 3.88
C GLU A 190 20.55 -2.33 4.90
N PRO A 191 20.08 -2.52 6.15
CA PRO A 191 20.41 -1.63 7.27
C PRO A 191 21.81 -1.96 7.80
N LEU A 192 22.55 -0.94 8.22
CA LEU A 192 23.82 -1.09 8.94
C LEU A 192 23.56 -1.21 10.43
N PHE A 193 24.21 -2.17 11.09
CA PHE A 193 24.02 -2.44 12.50
C PHE A 193 25.31 -2.32 13.31
N GLU A 194 25.21 -1.72 14.50
CA GLU A 194 26.15 -1.87 15.59
C GLU A 194 25.42 -2.49 16.80
N GLY A 195 25.63 -3.78 17.04
CA GLY A 195 24.87 -4.53 18.04
C GLY A 195 23.37 -4.59 17.70
N THR A 196 22.53 -3.90 18.47
CA THR A 196 21.09 -3.76 18.26
C THR A 196 20.70 -2.39 17.69
N SER A 197 21.68 -1.50 17.48
CA SER A 197 21.43 -0.16 16.95
C SER A 197 21.55 -0.18 15.43
N VAL A 198 20.62 0.50 14.76
CA VAL A 198 20.75 0.84 13.34
C VAL A 198 21.58 2.12 13.23
N THR A 199 22.70 2.06 12.50
CA THR A 199 23.64 3.18 12.34
C THR A 199 23.62 3.77 10.94
N GLY A 200 22.72 3.29 10.09
CA GLY A 200 22.56 3.76 8.72
C GLY A 200 22.04 2.68 7.78
N ILE A 201 22.34 2.87 6.51
CA ILE A 201 21.88 2.00 5.42
C ILE A 201 23.01 1.78 4.42
N ARG A 202 22.91 0.67 3.67
CA ARG A 202 23.76 0.42 2.50
C ARG A 202 22.91 0.52 1.23
N LEU A 203 23.39 1.25 0.26
CA LEU A 203 22.80 1.29 -1.08
C LEU A 203 23.11 -0.02 -1.82
N ALA A 204 22.25 -0.39 -2.74
CA ALA A 204 22.45 -1.60 -3.52
C ALA A 204 23.64 -1.47 -4.48
N ASP A 205 24.38 -2.56 -4.66
CA ASP A 205 25.39 -2.67 -5.69
C ASP A 205 24.74 -2.58 -7.08
N GLN A 206 25.40 -1.92 -7.99
CA GLN A 206 24.99 -1.85 -9.40
C GLN A 206 25.92 -2.70 -10.27
N GLY A 207 25.45 -3.10 -11.46
CA GLY A 207 26.25 -3.94 -12.36
C GLY A 207 26.54 -5.33 -11.78
N VAL A 208 25.54 -5.94 -11.14
CA VAL A 208 25.60 -7.33 -10.63
C VAL A 208 24.77 -8.26 -11.51
N ASP A 209 25.18 -9.52 -11.59
CA ASP A 209 24.42 -10.57 -12.24
C ASP A 209 23.21 -11.02 -11.38
N LYS A 210 22.42 -11.99 -11.87
CA LYS A 210 21.26 -12.54 -11.16
C LYS A 210 21.62 -13.24 -9.84
N GLN A 211 22.86 -13.63 -9.67
CA GLN A 211 23.40 -14.28 -8.48
C GLN A 211 24.00 -13.28 -7.49
N GLY A 212 24.08 -11.97 -7.88
CA GLY A 212 24.67 -10.91 -7.07
C GLY A 212 26.19 -10.75 -7.24
N ASN A 213 26.81 -11.44 -8.20
CA ASN A 213 28.23 -11.30 -8.46
C ASN A 213 28.52 -10.06 -9.32
N PRO A 214 29.66 -9.38 -9.12
CA PRO A 214 30.10 -8.29 -9.97
C PRO A 214 30.12 -8.69 -11.46
N SER A 215 29.59 -7.84 -12.32
CA SER A 215 29.64 -7.96 -13.78
C SER A 215 30.21 -6.70 -14.40
N ASP A 216 30.20 -6.59 -15.74
CA ASP A 216 30.67 -5.38 -16.42
C ASP A 216 29.91 -4.14 -15.94
N GLY A 217 30.65 -3.11 -15.54
CA GLY A 217 30.10 -1.88 -14.97
C GLY A 217 29.73 -1.99 -13.49
N PHE A 218 30.29 -2.95 -12.76
CA PHE A 218 30.07 -3.07 -11.31
C PHE A 218 30.45 -1.77 -10.57
N MET A 219 29.56 -1.31 -9.72
CA MET A 219 29.79 -0.23 -8.76
C MET A 219 29.27 -0.68 -7.39
N ALA A 220 30.16 -0.65 -6.40
CA ALA A 220 29.80 -0.96 -5.03
C ALA A 220 28.83 0.08 -4.48
N GLY A 221 27.76 -0.39 -3.82
CA GLY A 221 26.84 0.48 -3.09
C GLY A 221 27.55 1.15 -1.92
N MET A 222 27.22 2.41 -1.70
CA MET A 222 27.79 3.24 -0.63
C MET A 222 27.15 2.91 0.73
N ASP A 223 27.90 3.00 1.80
CA ASP A 223 27.40 2.99 3.17
C ASP A 223 27.03 4.42 3.60
N VAL A 224 25.78 4.62 3.98
CA VAL A 224 25.27 5.91 4.45
C VAL A 224 25.01 5.80 5.94
N LYS A 225 25.89 6.36 6.76
CA LYS A 225 25.69 6.43 8.20
C LYS A 225 24.71 7.54 8.55
N ALA A 226 23.80 7.26 9.47
CA ALA A 226 22.77 8.22 9.88
C ALA A 226 22.46 8.11 11.38
N ALA A 227 22.19 9.22 12.01
CA ALA A 227 21.74 9.24 13.39
C ALA A 227 20.32 8.65 13.54
N LEU A 228 19.48 8.83 12.53
CA LEU A 228 18.17 8.19 12.43
C LEU A 228 17.93 7.65 11.01
N THR A 229 17.57 6.40 10.91
CA THR A 229 17.05 5.75 9.69
C THR A 229 15.53 5.71 9.75
N VAL A 230 14.87 6.41 8.83
CA VAL A 230 13.40 6.40 8.70
C VAL A 230 12.99 5.38 7.63
N VAL A 231 12.31 4.32 8.04
CA VAL A 231 11.96 3.19 7.17
C VAL A 231 10.52 3.33 6.70
N GLY A 232 10.36 3.86 5.49
CA GLY A 232 9.11 4.05 4.76
C GLY A 232 9.02 3.22 3.48
N ASP A 233 9.69 2.06 3.45
CA ASP A 233 9.88 1.19 2.29
C ASP A 233 8.65 0.33 1.91
N GLY A 234 7.53 0.57 2.56
CA GLY A 234 6.25 -0.09 2.27
C GLY A 234 6.15 -1.52 2.80
N PRO A 235 5.06 -2.26 2.46
CA PRO A 235 4.74 -3.54 3.11
C PRO A 235 5.65 -4.69 2.70
N VAL A 236 6.29 -4.60 1.54
CA VAL A 236 7.25 -5.60 1.01
C VAL A 236 8.68 -5.08 1.03
N GLY A 237 8.94 -4.04 1.82
CA GLY A 237 10.25 -3.39 1.92
C GLY A 237 11.35 -4.31 2.42
N GLN A 238 12.54 -4.16 1.86
CA GLN A 238 13.69 -5.00 2.19
C GLN A 238 14.24 -4.65 3.56
N ILE A 239 14.29 -3.36 3.89
CA ILE A 239 14.81 -2.89 5.17
C ILE A 239 13.87 -3.29 6.31
N GLY A 240 12.54 -3.09 6.12
CA GLY A 240 11.55 -3.56 7.08
C GLY A 240 11.67 -5.05 7.38
N ARG A 241 11.90 -5.87 6.37
CA ARG A 241 12.13 -7.32 6.50
C ARG A 241 13.41 -7.65 7.26
N ALA A 242 14.51 -6.96 6.96
CA ALA A 242 15.79 -7.16 7.64
C ALA A 242 15.67 -6.81 9.14
N LEU A 243 14.93 -5.76 9.49
CA LEU A 243 14.62 -5.42 10.88
C LEU A 243 13.78 -6.51 11.56
N ASP A 244 12.73 -7.01 10.89
CA ASP A 244 11.89 -8.10 11.43
C ASP A 244 12.71 -9.36 11.69
N GLN A 245 13.66 -9.71 10.82
CA GLN A 245 14.57 -10.84 10.99
C GLN A 245 15.55 -10.60 12.15
N LYS A 246 16.15 -9.43 12.23
CA LYS A 246 17.12 -9.08 13.27
C LYS A 246 16.52 -9.11 14.66
N PHE A 247 15.30 -8.58 14.81
CA PHE A 247 14.62 -8.47 16.11
C PHE A 247 13.64 -9.61 16.41
N GLY A 248 13.46 -10.56 15.50
CA GLY A 248 12.53 -11.68 15.68
C GLY A 248 11.06 -11.25 15.76
N THR A 249 10.70 -10.14 15.12
CA THR A 249 9.38 -9.50 15.24
C THR A 249 8.48 -9.72 14.01
N ALA A 250 8.88 -10.62 13.10
CA ALA A 250 8.06 -10.97 11.95
C ALA A 250 6.70 -11.53 12.39
N ALA A 251 5.61 -10.88 11.97
CA ALA A 251 4.27 -11.39 12.24
C ALA A 251 4.08 -12.75 11.53
N LYS A 252 3.60 -13.74 12.28
CA LYS A 252 3.41 -15.13 11.79
C LYS A 252 2.21 -15.24 10.83
N HIS A 253 1.22 -14.40 11.01
CA HIS A 253 -0.04 -14.42 10.28
C HIS A 253 -0.18 -13.10 9.51
N ARG A 254 0.36 -13.07 8.29
CA ARG A 254 0.23 -11.93 7.40
C ARG A 254 -0.74 -12.27 6.27
N GLU A 255 -1.66 -11.39 6.04
CA GLU A 255 -2.64 -11.45 4.97
C GLU A 255 -2.33 -10.41 3.90
N TRP A 256 -2.45 -10.80 2.66
CA TRP A 256 -2.08 -9.98 1.50
C TRP A 256 -3.20 -9.94 0.48
N ALA A 257 -3.27 -8.86 -0.25
CA ALA A 257 -3.98 -8.78 -1.51
C ALA A 257 -3.05 -8.25 -2.60
N LEU A 258 -3.31 -8.67 -3.83
CA LEU A 258 -2.71 -8.06 -5.01
C LEU A 258 -3.71 -7.10 -5.62
N GLY A 259 -3.43 -5.81 -5.49
CA GLY A 259 -4.13 -4.76 -6.21
C GLY A 259 -3.62 -4.68 -7.63
N MET A 260 -4.51 -4.78 -8.60
CA MET A 260 -4.18 -4.62 -10.01
C MET A 260 -5.14 -3.65 -10.69
N LYS A 261 -4.62 -2.75 -11.51
CA LYS A 261 -5.43 -1.71 -12.14
C LYS A 261 -4.93 -1.27 -13.50
N PHE A 262 -5.87 -0.76 -14.27
CA PHE A 262 -5.65 -0.03 -15.52
C PHE A 262 -5.91 1.45 -15.32
N LEU A 263 -5.17 2.26 -16.03
CA LEU A 263 -5.49 3.67 -16.29
C LEU A 263 -5.98 3.75 -17.73
N ILE A 264 -7.23 4.13 -17.89
CA ILE A 264 -7.93 4.20 -19.19
C ILE A 264 -8.34 5.65 -19.42
N GLU A 265 -8.05 6.17 -20.60
CA GLU A 265 -8.66 7.39 -21.06
C GLU A 265 -10.05 7.06 -21.64
N LEU A 266 -11.08 7.62 -21.03
CA LEU A 266 -12.47 7.40 -21.41
C LEU A 266 -12.79 8.08 -22.76
N PRO A 267 -13.80 7.56 -23.50
CA PRO A 267 -14.27 8.20 -24.74
C PRO A 267 -14.69 9.65 -24.53
N GLU A 268 -14.72 10.44 -25.60
CA GLU A 268 -15.09 11.85 -25.54
C GLU A 268 -16.54 12.09 -25.11
N ASP A 269 -17.42 11.15 -25.44
CA ASP A 269 -18.85 11.14 -25.10
C ASP A 269 -19.15 10.49 -23.74
N THR A 270 -18.14 10.29 -22.88
CA THR A 270 -18.36 9.66 -21.57
C THR A 270 -19.31 10.49 -20.69
N GLU A 271 -20.23 9.79 -20.03
CA GLU A 271 -21.11 10.37 -19.02
C GLU A 271 -20.48 10.40 -17.61
N LEU A 272 -19.28 9.83 -17.45
CA LEU A 272 -18.59 9.78 -16.18
C LEU A 272 -17.83 11.07 -15.91
N GLU A 273 -18.22 11.78 -14.86
CA GLU A 273 -17.59 13.04 -14.46
C GLU A 273 -16.38 12.82 -13.57
N ALA A 274 -15.39 13.71 -13.66
CA ALA A 274 -14.25 13.73 -12.74
C ALA A 274 -14.71 13.87 -11.29
N GLY A 275 -14.14 13.03 -10.39
CA GLY A 275 -14.56 12.90 -8.99
C GLY A 275 -15.63 11.82 -8.76
N THR A 276 -16.02 11.07 -9.80
CA THR A 276 -16.85 9.88 -9.64
C THR A 276 -16.03 8.74 -9.02
N VAL A 277 -16.57 8.12 -8.00
CA VAL A 277 -15.99 7.00 -7.24
C VAL A 277 -17.00 5.86 -7.20
N TRP A 278 -16.62 4.71 -7.75
CA TRP A 278 -17.37 3.47 -7.64
C TRP A 278 -16.58 2.46 -6.83
N HIS A 279 -17.24 1.87 -5.85
CA HIS A 279 -16.78 0.66 -5.17
C HIS A 279 -17.66 -0.49 -5.59
N THR A 280 -17.08 -1.63 -5.91
CA THR A 280 -17.83 -2.79 -6.37
C THR A 280 -17.41 -4.06 -5.64
N PHE A 281 -18.32 -5.01 -5.55
CA PHE A 281 -18.08 -6.35 -5.03
C PHE A 281 -19.07 -7.34 -5.69
N GLY A 282 -18.78 -8.62 -5.58
CA GLY A 282 -19.67 -9.66 -6.14
C GLY A 282 -19.17 -10.28 -7.46
N PHE A 283 -18.36 -9.58 -8.26
CA PHE A 283 -17.81 -10.07 -9.51
C PHE A 283 -16.39 -9.48 -9.71
N PRO A 284 -15.42 -10.24 -10.30
CA PRO A 284 -15.52 -11.58 -10.91
C PRO A 284 -15.68 -12.76 -9.96
N GLU A 285 -15.26 -12.64 -8.70
CA GLU A 285 -15.63 -13.55 -7.61
C GLU A 285 -16.25 -12.73 -6.47
N PRO A 286 -17.11 -13.31 -5.63
CA PRO A 286 -17.81 -12.56 -4.58
C PRO A 286 -16.86 -11.77 -3.66
N GLU A 287 -15.72 -12.34 -3.29
CA GLU A 287 -14.73 -11.79 -2.36
C GLU A 287 -13.77 -10.80 -3.00
N ILE A 288 -13.81 -10.60 -4.32
CA ILE A 288 -12.98 -9.62 -5.01
C ILE A 288 -13.67 -8.26 -4.97
N PHE A 289 -13.02 -7.31 -4.33
CA PHE A 289 -13.44 -5.91 -4.34
C PHE A 289 -12.84 -5.22 -5.55
N GLY A 290 -13.68 -4.45 -6.25
CA GLY A 290 -13.27 -3.67 -7.40
C GLY A 290 -13.58 -2.19 -7.20
N PHE A 291 -13.04 -1.37 -8.08
CA PHE A 291 -13.23 0.07 -8.07
C PHE A 291 -13.14 0.69 -9.46
N LEU A 292 -13.73 1.88 -9.59
CA LEU A 292 -13.57 2.78 -10.70
C LEU A 292 -13.51 4.22 -10.16
N TYR A 293 -12.43 4.94 -10.48
CA TYR A 293 -12.21 6.32 -10.04
C TYR A 293 -11.93 7.20 -11.25
N VAL A 294 -12.70 8.27 -11.41
CA VAL A 294 -12.54 9.20 -12.54
C VAL A 294 -11.73 10.42 -12.11
N HIS A 295 -10.61 10.60 -12.75
CA HIS A 295 -9.70 11.73 -12.64
C HIS A 295 -10.12 12.86 -13.60
N PRO A 296 -9.49 14.05 -13.51
CA PRO A 296 -9.55 15.04 -14.61
C PRO A 296 -9.13 14.45 -15.96
N ASP A 297 -9.40 15.18 -17.03
CA ASP A 297 -8.99 14.86 -18.40
C ASP A 297 -9.49 13.49 -18.90
N ARG A 298 -10.66 13.06 -18.44
CA ARG A 298 -11.29 11.78 -18.81
C ARG A 298 -10.43 10.55 -18.45
N LEU A 299 -9.44 10.68 -17.57
CA LEU A 299 -8.66 9.55 -17.10
C LEU A 299 -9.45 8.77 -16.05
N CYS A 300 -9.41 7.46 -16.15
CA CYS A 300 -10.14 6.56 -15.25
C CYS A 300 -9.22 5.45 -14.75
N SER A 301 -9.10 5.35 -13.44
CA SER A 301 -8.46 4.20 -12.82
C SER A 301 -9.50 3.15 -12.47
N VAL A 302 -9.37 1.95 -13.05
CA VAL A 302 -10.23 0.80 -12.79
C VAL A 302 -9.41 -0.38 -12.35
N GLY A 303 -9.83 -1.08 -11.30
CA GLY A 303 -9.02 -2.15 -10.75
C GLY A 303 -9.74 -3.08 -9.79
N VAL A 304 -9.01 -4.09 -9.35
CA VAL A 304 -9.47 -5.12 -8.39
C VAL A 304 -8.43 -5.38 -7.32
N PHE A 305 -8.88 -5.81 -6.16
CA PHE A 305 -8.05 -6.36 -5.08
C PHE A 305 -8.32 -7.85 -4.96
N VAL A 306 -7.31 -8.66 -5.27
CA VAL A 306 -7.40 -10.11 -5.22
C VAL A 306 -6.72 -10.61 -3.95
N PRO A 307 -7.46 -11.14 -2.97
CA PRO A 307 -6.88 -11.68 -1.75
C PRO A 307 -5.94 -12.87 -2.01
N SER A 308 -4.80 -12.92 -1.33
CA SER A 308 -3.81 -13.99 -1.51
C SER A 308 -4.30 -15.38 -1.10
N TRP A 309 -5.32 -15.45 -0.24
CA TRP A 309 -5.93 -16.71 0.20
C TRP A 309 -6.94 -17.28 -0.80
N MET A 310 -7.23 -16.58 -1.89
CA MET A 310 -8.06 -17.15 -2.97
C MET A 310 -7.31 -18.27 -3.67
N GLY A 311 -7.71 -19.49 -3.36
CA GLY A 311 -7.06 -20.72 -3.85
C GLY A 311 -7.42 -21.09 -5.29
N GLU A 312 -7.24 -20.20 -6.23
CA GLU A 312 -7.46 -20.48 -7.65
C GLU A 312 -6.18 -20.20 -8.46
N PRO A 313 -5.23 -21.13 -8.44
CA PRO A 313 -3.90 -20.92 -9.03
C PRO A 313 -3.93 -20.74 -10.56
N SER A 314 -5.00 -21.16 -11.21
CA SER A 314 -5.18 -20.99 -12.67
C SER A 314 -5.60 -19.58 -13.09
N ARG A 315 -5.95 -18.70 -12.15
CA ARG A 315 -6.41 -17.34 -12.42
C ARG A 315 -5.48 -16.32 -11.79
N THR A 316 -4.76 -15.58 -12.61
CA THR A 316 -3.93 -14.47 -12.15
C THR A 316 -4.78 -13.24 -11.84
N ALA A 317 -4.25 -12.29 -11.06
CA ALA A 317 -4.91 -11.01 -10.81
C ALA A 317 -5.22 -10.25 -12.11
N TYR A 318 -4.34 -10.37 -13.12
CA TYR A 318 -4.56 -9.81 -14.45
C TYR A 318 -5.80 -10.40 -15.13
N ARG A 319 -6.00 -11.72 -15.06
CA ARG A 319 -7.19 -12.39 -15.58
C ARG A 319 -8.47 -11.93 -14.87
N TYR A 320 -8.42 -11.77 -13.55
CA TYR A 320 -9.54 -11.23 -12.80
C TYR A 320 -9.87 -9.79 -13.22
N LEU A 321 -8.85 -8.93 -13.42
CA LEU A 321 -9.07 -7.58 -13.91
C LEU A 321 -9.66 -7.57 -15.33
N GLN A 322 -9.17 -8.42 -16.25
CA GLN A 322 -9.73 -8.55 -17.60
C GLN A 322 -11.21 -8.97 -17.57
N HIS A 323 -11.59 -9.90 -16.69
CA HIS A 323 -13.00 -10.28 -16.51
C HIS A 323 -13.82 -9.13 -15.92
N TYR A 324 -13.27 -8.46 -14.91
CA TYR A 324 -13.93 -7.37 -14.22
C TYR A 324 -14.36 -6.24 -15.15
N ILE A 325 -13.46 -5.77 -15.99
CA ILE A 325 -13.75 -4.67 -16.92
C ILE A 325 -14.80 -5.03 -17.98
N GLN A 326 -14.98 -6.32 -18.26
CA GLN A 326 -16.01 -6.82 -19.20
C GLN A 326 -17.40 -6.91 -18.56
N HIS A 327 -17.55 -6.64 -17.28
CA HIS A 327 -18.88 -6.58 -16.66
C HIS A 327 -19.73 -5.49 -17.34
N PRO A 328 -21.03 -5.76 -17.67
CA PRO A 328 -21.86 -4.82 -18.43
C PRO A 328 -21.87 -3.38 -17.87
N LEU A 329 -21.93 -3.23 -16.53
CA LEU A 329 -21.88 -1.93 -15.88
C LEU A 329 -20.61 -1.14 -16.23
N LEU A 330 -19.48 -1.81 -16.31
CA LEU A 330 -18.17 -1.18 -16.57
C LEU A 330 -17.92 -1.05 -18.07
N TRP A 331 -18.19 -2.13 -18.80
CA TRP A 331 -17.87 -2.21 -20.22
C TRP A 331 -18.50 -1.12 -21.05
N LYS A 332 -19.74 -0.76 -20.77
CA LYS A 332 -20.44 0.32 -21.50
C LYS A 332 -19.71 1.67 -21.47
N HIS A 333 -18.92 1.92 -20.41
CA HIS A 333 -18.12 3.14 -20.26
C HIS A 333 -16.68 2.97 -20.76
N LEU A 334 -16.15 1.74 -20.78
CA LEU A 334 -14.75 1.47 -21.04
C LEU A 334 -14.44 0.98 -22.46
N GLN A 335 -15.40 0.41 -23.18
CA GLN A 335 -15.20 -0.33 -24.43
C GLN A 335 -14.52 0.46 -25.56
N ASN A 336 -14.68 1.78 -25.61
CA ASN A 336 -14.06 2.65 -26.61
C ASN A 336 -12.93 3.50 -25.99
N GLY A 337 -12.51 3.19 -24.78
CA GLY A 337 -11.42 3.89 -24.10
C GLY A 337 -10.04 3.40 -24.55
N THR A 338 -9.03 4.21 -24.27
CA THR A 338 -7.64 3.91 -24.57
C THR A 338 -6.88 3.54 -23.29
N LEU A 339 -6.27 2.34 -23.25
CA LEU A 339 -5.39 1.96 -22.14
C LEU A 339 -4.10 2.80 -22.18
N ARG A 340 -3.89 3.61 -21.13
CA ARG A 340 -2.72 4.47 -20.99
C ARG A 340 -1.60 3.83 -20.21
N SER A 341 -1.94 3.15 -19.12
CA SER A 341 -0.98 2.41 -18.31
C SER A 341 -1.66 1.33 -17.47
N TRP A 342 -0.86 0.48 -16.87
CA TRP A 342 -1.31 -0.52 -15.92
C TRP A 342 -0.28 -0.71 -14.82
N GLY A 343 -0.72 -1.22 -13.68
CA GLY A 343 0.17 -1.51 -12.57
C GLY A 343 -0.43 -2.47 -11.57
N ALA A 344 0.45 -3.08 -10.81
CA ALA A 344 0.09 -3.98 -9.72
C ALA A 344 0.92 -3.68 -8.48
N LYS A 345 0.32 -3.86 -7.32
CA LYS A 345 0.99 -3.69 -6.03
C LYS A 345 0.44 -4.69 -5.02
N SER A 346 1.33 -5.33 -4.27
CA SER A 346 0.96 -6.07 -3.07
C SER A 346 0.58 -5.10 -1.96
N LEU A 347 -0.54 -5.39 -1.31
CA LEU A 347 -1.07 -4.66 -0.16
C LEU A 347 -1.10 -5.60 1.02
N GLU A 348 -0.69 -5.14 2.19
CA GLU A 348 -0.82 -5.92 3.41
C GLU A 348 -2.21 -5.71 4.01
N GLU A 349 -2.99 -6.78 4.08
CA GLU A 349 -4.34 -6.79 4.63
C GLU A 349 -4.40 -7.27 6.10
N SER A 350 -3.26 -7.43 6.75
CA SER A 350 -3.19 -7.84 8.15
C SER A 350 -3.57 -6.70 9.11
N GLY A 351 -3.46 -5.45 8.66
CA GLY A 351 -3.69 -4.29 9.51
C GLY A 351 -2.87 -4.38 10.80
N LYS A 352 -3.52 -4.18 11.94
CA LYS A 352 -2.86 -4.22 13.25
C LYS A 352 -2.34 -5.61 13.65
N HIS A 353 -2.86 -6.70 13.10
CA HIS A 353 -2.29 -8.05 13.31
C HIS A 353 -0.90 -8.21 12.70
N GLY A 354 -0.58 -7.47 11.65
CA GLY A 354 0.71 -7.45 10.97
C GLY A 354 1.69 -6.40 11.50
N GLU A 355 1.32 -5.61 12.52
CA GLU A 355 2.15 -4.52 13.04
C GLU A 355 3.49 -5.05 13.57
N PRO A 356 4.63 -4.59 13.01
CA PRO A 356 5.96 -4.95 13.47
C PRO A 356 6.42 -4.06 14.61
N ILE A 357 7.69 -4.23 15.05
CA ILE A 357 8.36 -3.23 15.89
C ILE A 357 8.41 -1.88 15.16
N LEU A 358 7.94 -0.83 15.82
CA LEU A 358 7.81 0.50 15.20
C LEU A 358 9.06 1.35 15.31
N SER A 359 9.85 1.17 16.37
CA SER A 359 11.09 1.91 16.56
C SER A 359 12.09 1.12 17.39
N GLY A 360 13.35 1.50 17.31
CA GLY A 360 14.46 1.00 18.09
C GLY A 360 15.61 2.00 18.05
N ASN A 361 16.76 1.62 18.58
CA ASN A 361 17.93 2.52 18.55
C ASN A 361 18.32 2.86 17.10
N GLY A 362 18.22 4.13 16.74
CA GLY A 362 18.61 4.67 15.43
C GLY A 362 17.63 4.41 14.31
N PHE A 363 16.43 3.88 14.54
CA PHE A 363 15.43 3.71 13.48
C PHE A 363 13.97 3.93 13.92
N ALA A 364 13.15 4.34 12.97
CA ALA A 364 11.68 4.39 13.09
C ALA A 364 11.02 3.89 11.80
N ARG A 365 9.96 3.08 11.92
CA ARG A 365 9.16 2.55 10.80
C ARG A 365 7.87 3.36 10.66
N ILE A 366 7.55 3.74 9.44
CA ILE A 366 6.36 4.52 9.09
C ILE A 366 5.62 3.89 7.89
N GLY A 367 4.39 4.30 7.66
CA GLY A 367 3.60 3.89 6.52
C GLY A 367 3.05 2.47 6.60
N GLU A 368 2.69 1.94 5.44
CA GLU A 368 2.06 0.62 5.30
C GLU A 368 2.93 -0.50 5.90
N GLY A 369 4.26 -0.44 5.70
CA GLY A 369 5.21 -1.39 6.31
C GLY A 369 5.27 -1.34 7.84
N SER A 370 4.58 -0.40 8.48
CA SER A 370 4.38 -0.29 9.93
C SER A 370 2.96 -0.67 10.37
N GLY A 371 2.17 -1.35 9.51
CA GLY A 371 0.83 -1.82 9.85
C GLY A 371 -0.24 -0.73 9.88
N SER A 372 -0.12 0.33 9.06
CA SER A 372 -1.03 1.48 9.10
C SER A 372 -2.32 1.30 8.30
N THR A 373 -2.43 0.31 7.44
CA THR A 373 -3.59 0.12 6.57
C THR A 373 -4.85 -0.17 7.36
N ASN A 374 -5.93 0.56 7.06
CA ASN A 374 -7.23 0.35 7.69
C ASN A 374 -8.08 -0.61 6.85
N MET A 375 -8.25 -1.84 7.32
CA MET A 375 -8.91 -2.91 6.60
C MET A 375 -10.43 -2.75 6.51
N LEU A 376 -11.04 -2.02 7.44
CA LEU A 376 -12.48 -1.74 7.42
C LEU A 376 -12.83 -0.72 6.34
N THR A 377 -12.06 0.36 6.26
CA THR A 377 -12.30 1.46 5.33
C THR A 377 -11.64 1.27 3.97
N GLY A 378 -10.76 0.26 3.83
CA GLY A 378 -9.94 0.08 2.64
C GLY A 378 -9.01 1.27 2.35
N SER A 379 -8.59 2.00 3.39
CA SER A 379 -7.74 3.18 3.28
C SER A 379 -6.34 2.90 3.83
N GLY A 380 -5.33 3.47 3.20
CA GLY A 380 -3.94 3.28 3.60
C GLY A 380 -3.06 4.50 3.32
N VAL A 381 -3.44 5.37 2.38
CA VAL A 381 -2.61 6.51 1.94
C VAL A 381 -2.59 7.60 3.00
N ASP A 382 -3.76 8.01 3.49
CA ASP A 382 -3.90 9.04 4.51
C ASP A 382 -3.38 8.55 5.87
N GLU A 383 -3.64 7.27 6.19
CA GLU A 383 -3.08 6.59 7.34
C GLU A 383 -1.54 6.55 7.30
N ALA A 384 -0.97 6.19 6.15
CA ALA A 384 0.48 6.20 5.95
C ALA A 384 1.06 7.60 6.15
N TRP A 385 0.45 8.61 5.52
CA TRP A 385 0.82 10.02 5.69
C TRP A 385 0.89 10.42 7.17
N VAL A 386 -0.18 10.14 7.92
CA VAL A 386 -0.28 10.49 9.33
C VAL A 386 0.78 9.77 10.17
N THR A 387 1.13 8.51 9.88
CA THR A 387 2.22 7.85 10.61
C THR A 387 3.53 8.61 10.48
N GLY A 388 3.81 9.15 9.31
CA GLY A 388 4.96 10.03 9.07
C GLY A 388 4.89 11.30 9.89
N THR A 389 3.75 11.99 9.91
CA THR A 389 3.60 13.25 10.68
C THR A 389 3.76 13.07 12.19
N GLN A 390 3.64 11.85 12.72
CA GLN A 390 3.90 11.56 14.15
C GLN A 390 5.39 11.46 14.48
N LEU A 391 6.24 11.21 13.48
CA LEU A 391 7.68 11.20 13.65
C LEU A 391 8.21 12.63 13.57
N ARG A 392 8.77 13.12 14.66
CA ARG A 392 9.37 14.45 14.72
C ARG A 392 10.84 14.30 15.08
N ALA A 393 11.69 15.08 14.43
CA ALA A 393 13.09 15.15 14.80
C ALA A 393 13.21 15.55 16.28
N GLY A 394 13.96 14.80 17.03
CA GLY A 394 14.20 15.03 18.44
C GLY A 394 15.22 14.03 18.94
N GLN A 395 16.36 14.52 19.32
CA GLN A 395 17.49 13.68 19.71
C GLN A 395 17.61 13.55 21.23
N PRO A 396 18.23 12.45 21.73
CA PRO A 396 18.83 11.34 20.96
C PRO A 396 17.78 10.34 20.42
N PHE A 397 18.11 9.66 19.31
CA PHE A 397 17.24 8.66 18.68
C PHE A 397 17.43 7.26 19.29
N THR A 398 17.33 7.18 20.60
CA THR A 398 17.32 5.91 21.33
C THR A 398 15.95 5.27 21.27
N GLU A 399 15.88 3.95 21.48
CA GLU A 399 14.63 3.21 21.56
C GLU A 399 13.67 3.83 22.58
N GLU A 400 14.17 4.14 23.79
CA GLU A 400 13.36 4.77 24.84
C GLU A 400 12.77 6.11 24.40
N ASN A 401 13.60 6.97 23.80
CA ASN A 401 13.16 8.28 23.36
C ASN A 401 12.15 8.22 22.22
N LEU A 402 12.37 7.32 21.24
CA LEU A 402 11.44 7.11 20.13
C LEU A 402 10.12 6.50 20.61
N LYS A 403 10.13 5.59 21.58
CA LYS A 403 8.90 5.07 22.22
C LYS A 403 8.13 6.18 22.94
N ASN A 404 8.80 7.00 23.72
CA ASN A 404 8.19 8.09 24.48
C ASN A 404 7.76 9.29 23.63
N SER A 405 8.25 9.41 22.41
CA SER A 405 7.91 10.48 21.48
C SER A 405 7.10 10.00 20.28
N TYR A 406 7.72 9.33 19.32
CA TYR A 406 7.07 8.87 18.07
C TYR A 406 5.94 7.89 18.33
N GLU A 407 6.23 6.76 19.01
CA GLU A 407 5.22 5.74 19.22
C GLU A 407 4.07 6.24 20.08
N LYS A 408 4.35 7.02 21.12
CA LYS A 408 3.31 7.61 21.96
C LYS A 408 2.36 8.51 21.16
N ARG A 409 2.89 9.38 20.27
CA ARG A 409 2.07 10.21 19.39
C ARG A 409 1.25 9.37 18.41
N ARG A 410 1.89 8.36 17.80
CA ARG A 410 1.22 7.45 16.87
C ARG A 410 0.06 6.71 17.57
N ARG A 411 0.27 6.18 18.78
CA ARG A 411 -0.76 5.49 19.58
C ARG A 411 -1.92 6.43 19.97
N ALA A 412 -1.67 7.71 20.10
CA ALA A 412 -2.69 8.72 20.36
C ALA A 412 -3.42 9.21 19.11
N SER A 413 -2.97 8.84 17.91
CA SER A 413 -3.53 9.31 16.65
C SER A 413 -4.85 8.62 16.29
N TRP A 414 -5.64 9.25 15.41
CA TRP A 414 -6.86 8.65 14.87
C TRP A 414 -6.58 7.41 14.02
N VAL A 415 -5.37 7.28 13.47
CA VAL A 415 -4.95 6.10 12.71
C VAL A 415 -4.91 4.87 13.60
N GLU A 416 -4.35 4.99 14.81
CA GLU A 416 -4.31 3.90 15.79
C GLU A 416 -5.71 3.48 16.24
N LYS A 417 -6.57 4.46 16.49
CA LYS A 417 -7.98 4.19 16.82
C LYS A 417 -8.67 3.43 15.70
N GLY A 418 -8.56 3.91 14.46
CA GLY A 418 -9.16 3.26 13.29
C GLY A 418 -8.59 1.87 13.02
N ALA A 419 -7.28 1.67 13.20
CA ALA A 419 -6.65 0.35 13.06
C ALA A 419 -7.16 -0.65 14.11
N SER A 420 -7.36 -0.19 15.35
CA SER A 420 -7.90 -1.03 16.43
C SER A 420 -9.36 -1.41 16.19
N GLU A 421 -10.18 -0.48 15.68
CA GLU A 421 -11.58 -0.73 15.30
C GLU A 421 -11.69 -1.70 14.10
N ALA A 422 -10.70 -1.71 13.23
CA ALA A 422 -10.67 -2.53 12.01
C ALA A 422 -10.01 -3.90 12.18
N ILE A 423 -9.44 -4.21 13.34
CA ILE A 423 -8.51 -5.35 13.54
C ILE A 423 -9.05 -6.70 13.03
N ASP A 424 -10.31 -7.01 13.24
CA ASP A 424 -10.96 -8.25 12.84
C ASP A 424 -12.02 -8.03 11.73
N ALA A 425 -12.07 -6.84 11.11
CA ALA A 425 -13.18 -6.47 10.25
C ALA A 425 -13.35 -7.40 9.03
N ARG A 426 -12.26 -7.94 8.48
CA ARG A 426 -12.28 -8.76 7.26
C ARG A 426 -12.01 -10.25 7.49
N THR A 427 -11.62 -10.65 8.70
CA THR A 427 -11.27 -12.05 8.99
C THR A 427 -12.44 -13.03 8.77
N GLY A 428 -13.69 -12.54 8.82
CA GLY A 428 -14.88 -13.31 8.48
C GLY A 428 -14.94 -13.85 7.06
N PHE A 429 -14.20 -13.23 6.10
CA PHE A 429 -14.16 -13.70 4.71
C PHE A 429 -13.53 -15.10 4.57
N HIS A 430 -12.68 -15.51 5.50
CA HIS A 430 -12.18 -16.90 5.53
C HIS A 430 -13.25 -17.95 5.79
N LYS A 431 -14.44 -17.53 6.23
CA LYS A 431 -15.63 -18.39 6.37
C LYS A 431 -16.60 -18.25 5.19
N GLY A 432 -16.26 -17.43 4.20
CA GLY A 432 -17.04 -17.16 3.01
C GLY A 432 -17.53 -15.71 2.92
N PHE A 433 -18.08 -15.37 1.76
CA PHE A 433 -18.48 -14.00 1.42
C PHE A 433 -19.52 -13.40 2.39
N ILE A 434 -20.61 -14.14 2.66
CA ILE A 434 -21.70 -13.64 3.53
C ILE A 434 -21.22 -13.40 4.97
N PRO A 435 -20.53 -14.36 5.63
CA PRO A 435 -19.93 -14.10 6.93
C PRO A 435 -18.94 -12.93 6.92
N GLY A 436 -18.18 -12.76 5.83
CA GLY A 436 -17.27 -11.63 5.65
C GLY A 436 -17.98 -10.28 5.67
N LEU A 437 -19.05 -10.14 4.88
CA LEU A 437 -19.86 -8.91 4.85
C LEU A 437 -20.52 -8.61 6.19
N ILE A 438 -21.06 -9.64 6.87
CA ILE A 438 -21.65 -9.48 8.21
C ILE A 438 -20.57 -9.04 9.20
N GLY A 439 -19.39 -9.64 9.17
CA GLY A 439 -18.24 -9.25 10.00
C GLY A 439 -17.83 -7.80 9.80
N MET A 440 -17.69 -7.35 8.55
CA MET A 440 -17.40 -5.95 8.22
C MET A 440 -18.49 -5.00 8.73
N ALA A 441 -19.77 -5.32 8.49
CA ALA A 441 -20.87 -4.48 8.94
C ALA A 441 -20.91 -4.37 10.47
N LEU A 442 -20.74 -5.47 11.18
CA LEU A 442 -20.67 -5.47 12.65
C LEU A 442 -19.50 -4.62 13.15
N ALA A 443 -18.30 -4.83 12.61
CA ALA A 443 -17.12 -4.04 12.98
C ALA A 443 -17.35 -2.54 12.72
N GLY A 444 -17.87 -2.19 11.54
CA GLY A 444 -18.10 -0.80 11.15
C GLY A 444 -19.19 -0.09 11.99
N LEU A 445 -20.29 -0.80 12.32
CA LEU A 445 -21.40 -0.23 13.10
C LEU A 445 -21.09 -0.15 14.60
N THR A 446 -20.23 -1.02 15.11
CA THR A 446 -19.93 -1.10 16.55
C THR A 446 -18.58 -0.53 16.94
N GLY A 447 -17.84 0.07 15.98
CA GLY A 447 -16.48 0.55 16.23
C GLY A 447 -15.53 -0.59 16.65
N GLY A 448 -15.62 -1.73 15.96
CA GLY A 448 -14.77 -2.90 16.21
C GLY A 448 -15.12 -3.76 17.42
N LYS A 449 -16.16 -3.39 18.20
CA LYS A 449 -16.56 -4.17 19.39
C LYS A 449 -17.10 -5.56 19.06
N LEU A 450 -17.74 -5.69 17.90
CA LEU A 450 -18.25 -6.96 17.38
C LEU A 450 -17.65 -7.23 16.01
N ALA A 451 -17.11 -8.42 15.80
CA ALA A 451 -16.60 -8.91 14.52
C ALA A 451 -16.79 -10.42 14.43
N LEU A 452 -16.90 -10.93 13.21
CA LEU A 452 -16.87 -12.37 12.96
C LEU A 452 -15.41 -12.79 12.74
N LYS A 453 -14.79 -13.33 13.77
CA LYS A 453 -13.39 -13.76 13.70
C LYS A 453 -13.24 -14.99 12.81
N GLY A 454 -12.26 -14.95 11.91
CA GLY A 454 -11.78 -16.06 11.10
C GLY A 454 -10.33 -16.38 11.42
N HIS A 455 -9.88 -17.54 10.99
CA HIS A 455 -8.46 -17.89 11.06
C HIS A 455 -7.74 -17.26 9.88
N ILE A 456 -6.67 -16.48 10.16
CA ILE A 456 -5.78 -15.98 9.11
C ILE A 456 -4.74 -17.07 8.86
N PRO A 457 -4.75 -17.73 7.68
CA PRO A 457 -3.83 -18.81 7.40
C PRO A 457 -2.40 -18.30 7.25
N THR A 458 -1.43 -19.06 7.73
CA THR A 458 -0.02 -18.79 7.49
C THR A 458 0.32 -18.93 6.01
N ALA A 459 1.42 -18.31 5.55
CA ALA A 459 1.87 -18.44 4.16
C ALA A 459 2.05 -19.91 3.74
N SER A 460 2.57 -20.76 4.64
CA SER A 460 2.74 -22.21 4.38
C SER A 460 1.41 -22.95 4.22
N GLU A 461 0.37 -22.58 4.97
CA GLU A 461 -0.98 -23.15 4.81
C GLU A 461 -1.63 -22.71 3.50
N GLN A 462 -1.41 -21.46 3.07
CA GLN A 462 -1.88 -20.94 1.79
C GLN A 462 -1.21 -21.68 0.62
N ILE A 463 0.11 -21.86 0.65
CA ILE A 463 0.86 -22.60 -0.36
C ILE A 463 0.40 -24.06 -0.45
N LYS A 464 0.20 -24.73 0.67
CA LYS A 464 -0.28 -26.13 0.68
C LYS A 464 -1.64 -26.27 0.03
N LYS A 465 -2.58 -25.36 0.28
CA LYS A 465 -3.91 -25.36 -0.36
C LYS A 465 -3.81 -25.13 -1.87
N ALA A 466 -3.04 -24.15 -2.29
CA ALA A 466 -2.83 -23.86 -3.71
C ALA A 466 -2.20 -25.05 -4.42
N HIS A 467 -1.18 -25.66 -3.84
CA HIS A 467 -0.48 -26.82 -4.41
C HIS A 467 -1.41 -28.03 -4.55
N ALA A 468 -2.18 -28.37 -3.51
CA ALA A 468 -3.14 -29.45 -3.53
C ALA A 468 -4.24 -29.23 -4.60
N ALA A 469 -4.75 -28.00 -4.72
CA ALA A 469 -5.74 -27.65 -5.73
C ALA A 469 -5.17 -27.72 -7.14
N THR A 470 -3.92 -27.32 -7.34
CA THR A 470 -3.22 -27.41 -8.62
C THR A 470 -3.02 -28.87 -9.04
N ILE A 471 -2.51 -29.70 -8.14
CA ILE A 471 -2.31 -31.15 -8.41
C ILE A 471 -3.64 -31.83 -8.73
N ALA A 472 -4.69 -31.53 -8.00
CA ALA A 472 -6.02 -32.11 -8.24
C ALA A 472 -6.64 -31.70 -9.60
N SER A 473 -6.22 -30.56 -10.16
CA SER A 473 -6.73 -30.04 -11.44
C SER A 473 -5.93 -30.49 -12.66
N VAL A 474 -4.80 -31.16 -12.47
CA VAL A 474 -3.90 -31.60 -13.54
C VAL A 474 -3.96 -33.12 -13.69
N SER A 475 -3.96 -33.62 -14.93
CA SER A 475 -3.89 -35.07 -15.15
C SER A 475 -2.60 -35.66 -14.55
N PRO A 476 -2.62 -36.94 -14.10
CA PRO A 476 -1.44 -37.59 -13.52
C PRO A 476 -0.17 -37.47 -14.35
N GLU A 477 -0.31 -37.46 -15.67
CA GLU A 477 0.81 -37.30 -16.62
C GLU A 477 1.47 -35.92 -16.59
N LYS A 478 0.70 -34.88 -16.21
CA LYS A 478 1.18 -33.49 -16.13
C LYS A 478 1.52 -33.06 -14.70
N ALA A 479 1.18 -33.85 -13.69
CA ALA A 479 1.40 -33.50 -12.30
C ALA A 479 2.91 -33.40 -11.95
N GLY A 480 3.75 -34.15 -12.65
CA GLY A 480 5.21 -34.08 -12.50
C GLY A 480 5.80 -32.74 -12.96
N ASP A 481 5.27 -32.20 -14.06
CA ASP A 481 5.75 -30.92 -14.64
C ASP A 481 5.35 -29.71 -13.79
N VAL A 482 4.18 -29.79 -13.14
CA VAL A 482 3.67 -28.72 -12.24
C VAL A 482 4.38 -28.73 -10.90
N ALA A 483 4.87 -29.88 -10.41
CA ALA A 483 5.60 -29.97 -9.15
C ALA A 483 7.04 -29.44 -9.23
N LEU A 484 7.56 -29.20 -10.44
CA LEU A 484 8.92 -28.70 -10.71
C LEU A 484 8.93 -27.20 -11.07
N ALA A 485 7.78 -26.57 -11.27
CA ALA A 485 7.62 -25.16 -11.58
C ALA A 485 7.24 -24.35 -10.31
#